data_ab0c6a3ca1816af6e8bcce52e2e40163
#
_entry.id   ab0c6a3ca1816af6e8bcce52e2e40163
#
_cell.length_a   1.000
_cell.length_b   1.000
_cell.length_c   1.000
_cell.angle_alpha   90.00
_cell.angle_beta   90.00
_cell.angle_gamma   90.00
#
_symmetry.space_group_name_H-M   'P 1'
#
loop_
_entity.id
_entity.type
_entity.pdbx_description
1 polymer ?
#
loop_
_entity_poly.entity_id
_entity_poly.type
_entity_poly.pdbx_seq_one_letter_code
_entity_poly.pdbx_strand_id
1 'polypeptide(L)'
;MTQDFTEQNKSLTLGRGVNTDFTTTEVNKVAYDKGFYIAFKAAGFDSVRFFIKQGWSPEFYKPAVDDALELGLKIVLVPFSMYCWGKDHLIQWWGEMAEYYKDYPADLVFEVMNEPKMAGHYDGEEAETMRWYGACIQKIRKSNPTRLLAVGGPHFNGVELLTQYVTPEYLSYTLEDGTGFADDPNIWGVFHCYHPKSFTHGAIDQDINKDHPDWKETIVADLEEADAWSKKHNKRVYLSEWGTRLNHEIQHVEEYTAFVVPELAKRNIEWSYYCGVFHNAWPYGLYNSEWGFAGVEEVVKNLTGKEPPAEVPPTNQIVNPDFSLDLTDWNTSEYAIMGTADGQGMNGTRSIRVHVPFTYEPDIGRTVIPSLYQQYEPDWKFRVKGKVQANRYTIQLRENSIYGISFYSRCEVGTARFQLQLGHAPNNDPIIWTSEEITVDSTLKRYELEYQ
;
A
#
# COMPACT_ATOMS: atom_id res chain seq x y z
N MET A 1 15.00 -23.05 9.48
CA MET A 1 15.61 -22.31 10.63
C MET A 1 14.98 -20.91 10.59
N THR A 2 14.43 -20.47 11.71
CA THR A 2 13.91 -19.10 11.83
C THR A 2 15.08 -18.11 11.76
N GLN A 3 14.89 -17.00 11.04
CA GLN A 3 15.92 -15.98 10.91
C GLN A 3 16.05 -15.20 12.23
N ASP A 4 17.29 -14.86 12.62
CA ASP A 4 17.56 -13.99 13.76
C ASP A 4 18.00 -12.61 13.27
N PHE A 5 17.19 -11.60 13.54
CA PHE A 5 17.39 -10.21 13.12
C PHE A 5 17.93 -9.31 14.23
N THR A 6 18.23 -9.85 15.43
CA THR A 6 18.58 -9.02 16.62
C THR A 6 19.70 -8.03 16.34
N GLU A 7 20.78 -8.46 15.68
CA GLU A 7 21.90 -7.56 15.35
C GLU A 7 21.53 -6.58 14.22
N GLN A 8 20.76 -7.02 13.23
CA GLN A 8 20.31 -6.15 12.14
C GLN A 8 19.35 -5.07 12.67
N ASN A 9 18.45 -5.40 13.58
CA ASN A 9 17.51 -4.46 14.18
C ASN A 9 18.19 -3.33 14.96
N LYS A 10 19.38 -3.55 15.52
CA LYS A 10 20.15 -2.49 16.19
C LYS A 10 20.55 -1.37 15.24
N SER A 11 20.83 -1.70 13.98
CA SER A 11 21.21 -0.76 12.92
C SER A 11 20.07 -0.41 11.98
N LEU A 12 18.92 -1.08 12.08
CA LEU A 12 17.76 -0.79 11.25
C LEU A 12 17.28 0.63 11.50
N THR A 13 17.08 1.38 10.45
CA THR A 13 16.46 2.70 10.47
C THR A 13 15.30 2.72 9.47
N LEU A 14 14.13 3.16 9.89
CA LEU A 14 13.02 3.48 8.99
C LEU A 14 13.25 4.82 8.28
N GLY A 15 13.99 5.71 8.94
CA GLY A 15 14.36 7.01 8.39
C GLY A 15 13.14 7.90 8.15
N ARG A 16 13.08 8.46 6.94
CA ARG A 16 12.00 9.34 6.45
C ARG A 16 10.96 8.49 5.77
N GLY A 17 9.87 8.23 6.44
CA GLY A 17 8.82 7.38 5.92
C GLY A 17 7.64 8.15 5.33
N VAL A 18 6.83 7.44 4.57
CA VAL A 18 5.56 7.94 4.06
C VAL A 18 4.49 6.86 4.20
N ASN A 19 3.31 7.26 4.66
CA ASN A 19 2.16 6.37 4.74
C ASN A 19 1.58 6.15 3.34
N THR A 20 1.20 4.92 3.04
CA THR A 20 0.57 4.56 1.78
C THR A 20 -0.73 3.82 2.05
N ASP A 21 -1.85 4.47 1.72
CA ASP A 21 -3.19 3.93 1.85
C ASP A 21 -3.75 3.69 0.45
N PHE A 22 -3.51 2.51 -0.10
CA PHE A 22 -4.04 2.12 -1.40
C PHE A 22 -5.48 1.57 -1.26
N THR A 23 -5.86 0.58 -2.02
CA THR A 23 -7.23 0.03 -2.05
C THR A 23 -7.63 -0.77 -0.82
N THR A 24 -6.86 -0.74 0.24
CA THR A 24 -7.11 -1.51 1.45
C THR A 24 -8.24 -0.97 2.31
N THR A 25 -8.67 0.27 2.07
CA THR A 25 -9.79 0.91 2.77
C THR A 25 -10.90 1.35 1.82
N GLU A 26 -12.11 1.55 2.34
CA GLU A 26 -13.22 2.11 1.57
C GLU A 26 -13.02 3.60 1.25
N VAL A 27 -12.22 4.27 2.03
CA VAL A 27 -11.97 5.71 1.91
C VAL A 27 -11.01 5.99 0.76
N ASN A 28 -9.90 5.27 0.70
CA ASN A 28 -8.92 5.43 -0.36
C ASN A 28 -9.15 4.38 -1.45
N LYS A 29 -9.37 4.83 -2.67
CA LYS A 29 -9.67 3.99 -3.84
C LYS A 29 -8.56 3.99 -4.87
N VAL A 30 -7.35 4.35 -4.47
CA VAL A 30 -6.18 4.31 -5.34
C VAL A 30 -5.61 2.90 -5.33
N ALA A 31 -5.55 2.28 -6.51
CA ALA A 31 -4.92 0.97 -6.65
C ALA A 31 -3.42 1.06 -6.38
N TYR A 32 -2.85 0.00 -5.80
CA TYR A 32 -1.41 -0.12 -5.71
C TYR A 32 -0.77 -0.16 -7.10
N ASP A 33 0.32 0.60 -7.27
CA ASP A 33 1.19 0.55 -8.43
C ASP A 33 2.63 0.82 -7.98
N LYS A 34 3.61 0.08 -8.51
CA LYS A 34 5.04 0.22 -8.21
C LYS A 34 5.57 1.64 -8.47
N GLY A 35 4.96 2.35 -9.43
CA GLY A 35 5.32 3.74 -9.76
C GLY A 35 5.26 4.69 -8.57
N PHE A 36 4.33 4.47 -7.63
CA PHE A 36 4.30 5.24 -6.38
C PHE A 36 5.59 5.07 -5.57
N TYR A 37 6.06 3.84 -5.42
CA TYR A 37 7.28 3.55 -4.66
C TYR A 37 8.53 4.06 -5.38
N ILE A 38 8.56 3.99 -6.72
CA ILE A 38 9.63 4.59 -7.53
C ILE A 38 9.68 6.11 -7.28
N ALA A 39 8.52 6.77 -7.29
CA ALA A 39 8.42 8.21 -7.03
C ALA A 39 8.87 8.57 -5.60
N PHE A 40 8.42 7.83 -4.58
CA PHE A 40 8.82 8.06 -3.19
C PHE A 40 10.32 7.84 -3.00
N LYS A 41 10.88 6.78 -3.57
CA LYS A 41 12.33 6.54 -3.51
C LYS A 41 13.13 7.65 -4.20
N ALA A 42 12.70 8.08 -5.37
CA ALA A 42 13.34 9.17 -6.11
C ALA A 42 13.26 10.51 -5.32
N ALA A 43 12.13 10.78 -4.69
CA ALA A 43 11.92 11.93 -3.81
C ALA A 43 12.75 11.88 -2.52
N GLY A 44 13.34 10.74 -2.17
CA GLY A 44 14.24 10.60 -1.03
C GLY A 44 13.64 10.02 0.23
N PHE A 45 12.47 9.39 0.14
CA PHE A 45 11.93 8.60 1.24
C PHE A 45 12.73 7.30 1.42
N ASP A 46 12.83 6.85 2.67
CA ASP A 46 13.62 5.68 3.08
C ASP A 46 12.72 4.47 3.37
N SER A 47 11.46 4.72 3.73
CA SER A 47 10.49 3.68 4.07
C SER A 47 9.06 4.04 3.66
N VAL A 48 8.23 3.00 3.56
CA VAL A 48 6.79 3.11 3.38
C VAL A 48 6.06 2.40 4.53
N ARG A 49 5.03 3.02 5.07
CA ARG A 49 4.11 2.41 6.03
C ARG A 49 2.84 2.07 5.29
N PHE A 50 2.60 0.78 5.10
CA PHE A 50 1.58 0.26 4.21
C PHE A 50 0.39 -0.29 4.99
N PHE A 51 -0.75 0.36 4.83
CA PHE A 51 -2.00 -0.09 5.41
C PHE A 51 -2.50 -1.35 4.73
N ILE A 52 -2.76 -2.38 5.54
CA ILE A 52 -3.32 -3.64 5.09
C ILE A 52 -4.68 -3.88 5.75
N LYS A 53 -5.55 -4.62 5.09
CA LYS A 53 -6.89 -4.92 5.60
C LYS A 53 -6.86 -6.24 6.36
N GLN A 54 -7.28 -6.21 7.61
CA GLN A 54 -7.43 -7.41 8.41
C GLN A 54 -8.37 -8.41 7.71
N GLY A 55 -7.99 -9.69 7.73
CA GLY A 55 -8.76 -10.76 7.11
C GLY A 55 -8.47 -11.01 5.63
N TRP A 56 -7.67 -10.17 4.98
CA TRP A 56 -7.16 -10.47 3.65
C TRP A 56 -5.91 -11.34 3.74
N SER A 57 -5.69 -12.20 2.73
CA SER A 57 -4.54 -13.08 2.73
C SER A 57 -3.23 -12.33 2.50
N PRO A 58 -2.09 -12.83 3.04
CA PRO A 58 -0.79 -12.19 2.86
C PRO A 58 -0.36 -12.11 1.39
N GLU A 59 -0.78 -13.05 0.54
CA GLU A 59 -0.46 -13.08 -0.89
C GLU A 59 -0.95 -11.82 -1.61
N PHE A 60 -2.06 -11.25 -1.15
CA PHE A 60 -2.60 -10.01 -1.71
C PHE A 60 -1.61 -8.84 -1.61
N TYR A 61 -0.84 -8.79 -0.53
CA TYR A 61 0.09 -7.70 -0.27
C TYR A 61 1.52 -7.97 -0.76
N LYS A 62 1.78 -9.21 -1.17
CA LYS A 62 3.11 -9.65 -1.61
C LYS A 62 3.73 -8.74 -2.68
N PRO A 63 3.03 -8.34 -3.77
CA PRO A 63 3.59 -7.45 -4.78
C PRO A 63 4.10 -6.13 -4.19
N ALA A 64 3.31 -5.49 -3.31
CA ALA A 64 3.71 -4.24 -2.69
C ALA A 64 4.90 -4.40 -1.73
N VAL A 65 4.97 -5.52 -1.01
CA VAL A 65 6.10 -5.82 -0.13
C VAL A 65 7.37 -6.08 -0.93
N ASP A 66 7.29 -6.91 -1.96
CA ASP A 66 8.44 -7.26 -2.80
C ASP A 66 8.99 -6.03 -3.52
N ASP A 67 8.12 -5.21 -4.09
CA ASP A 67 8.52 -3.99 -4.82
C ASP A 67 9.19 -2.96 -3.90
N ALA A 68 8.68 -2.78 -2.66
CA ALA A 68 9.34 -1.90 -1.70
C ALA A 68 10.76 -2.38 -1.40
N LEU A 69 10.92 -3.66 -1.09
CA LEU A 69 12.22 -4.26 -0.77
C LEU A 69 13.18 -4.24 -1.97
N GLU A 70 12.69 -4.54 -3.19
CA GLU A 70 13.47 -4.47 -4.42
C GLU A 70 14.02 -3.07 -4.67
N LEU A 71 13.23 -2.04 -4.40
CA LEU A 71 13.62 -0.63 -4.52
C LEU A 71 14.51 -0.15 -3.36
N GLY A 72 14.79 -1.01 -2.37
CA GLY A 72 15.57 -0.67 -1.18
C GLY A 72 14.83 0.30 -0.25
N LEU A 73 13.49 0.24 -0.24
CA LEU A 73 12.65 0.85 0.79
C LEU A 73 12.44 -0.15 1.92
N LYS A 74 12.43 0.32 3.17
CA LYS A 74 11.88 -0.48 4.27
C LYS A 74 10.37 -0.41 4.19
N ILE A 75 9.70 -1.46 4.65
CA ILE A 75 8.24 -1.49 4.65
C ILE A 75 7.69 -1.87 6.02
N VAL A 76 6.77 -1.08 6.53
CA VAL A 76 6.01 -1.36 7.75
C VAL A 76 4.61 -1.80 7.35
N LEU A 77 4.27 -3.05 7.60
CA LEU A 77 2.90 -3.54 7.40
C LEU A 77 2.07 -3.26 8.65
N VAL A 78 0.95 -2.59 8.48
CA VAL A 78 0.04 -2.22 9.56
C VAL A 78 -1.41 -2.50 9.19
N PRO A 79 -2.18 -3.30 9.98
CA PRO A 79 -3.60 -3.48 9.73
C PRO A 79 -4.35 -2.19 10.03
N PHE A 80 -5.15 -1.72 9.07
CA PHE A 80 -6.07 -0.62 9.29
C PHE A 80 -7.21 -1.10 10.18
N SER A 81 -7.04 -0.95 11.47
CA SER A 81 -7.86 -1.61 12.50
C SER A 81 -8.53 -0.63 13.46
N MET A 82 -9.15 0.46 12.94
CA MET A 82 -10.04 1.25 13.79
C MET A 82 -11.19 0.39 14.41
N TYR A 83 -11.50 -0.73 13.74
CA TYR A 83 -12.53 -1.69 14.16
C TYR A 83 -11.98 -3.11 14.02
N CYS A 84 -11.46 -3.67 15.09
CA CYS A 84 -10.99 -5.06 15.08
C CYS A 84 -12.17 -6.03 15.01
N TRP A 85 -12.04 -7.08 14.19
CA TRP A 85 -13.08 -8.11 14.02
C TRP A 85 -13.16 -9.11 15.20
N GLY A 86 -12.53 -8.78 16.32
CA GLY A 86 -12.44 -9.60 17.50
C GLY A 86 -11.03 -10.16 17.73
N LYS A 87 -10.72 -10.39 18.98
CA LYS A 87 -9.40 -10.79 19.48
C LYS A 87 -8.87 -12.04 18.80
N ASP A 88 -9.64 -13.12 18.81
CA ASP A 88 -9.18 -14.41 18.33
C ASP A 88 -8.92 -14.38 16.81
N HIS A 89 -9.75 -13.65 16.08
CA HIS A 89 -9.57 -13.46 14.64
C HIS A 89 -8.29 -12.66 14.33
N LEU A 90 -8.03 -11.58 15.06
CA LEU A 90 -6.82 -10.78 14.88
C LEU A 90 -5.56 -11.60 15.18
N ILE A 91 -5.58 -12.38 16.27
CA ILE A 91 -4.45 -13.24 16.65
C ILE A 91 -4.20 -14.33 15.59
N GLN A 92 -5.26 -14.96 15.10
CA GLN A 92 -5.14 -15.98 14.05
C GLN A 92 -4.57 -15.36 12.77
N TRP A 93 -5.16 -14.26 12.32
CA TRP A 93 -4.72 -13.56 11.11
C TRP A 93 -3.25 -13.12 11.20
N TRP A 94 -2.79 -12.57 12.35
CA TRP A 94 -1.37 -12.28 12.56
C TRP A 94 -0.50 -13.53 12.51
N GLY A 95 -1.03 -14.67 12.95
CA GLY A 95 -0.31 -15.94 12.80
C GLY A 95 -0.09 -16.34 11.35
N GLU A 96 -1.07 -16.14 10.49
CA GLU A 96 -1.00 -16.39 9.04
C GLU A 96 -0.03 -15.42 8.36
N MET A 97 -0.17 -14.12 8.62
CA MET A 97 0.73 -13.08 8.12
C MET A 97 2.19 -13.35 8.53
N ALA A 98 2.42 -13.62 9.80
CA ALA A 98 3.75 -13.86 10.34
C ALA A 98 4.40 -15.13 9.76
N GLU A 99 3.64 -16.22 9.60
CA GLU A 99 4.14 -17.45 8.99
C GLU A 99 4.50 -17.25 7.52
N TYR A 100 3.68 -16.52 6.78
CA TYR A 100 3.92 -16.25 5.36
C TYR A 100 5.18 -15.42 5.13
N TYR A 101 5.40 -14.39 5.93
CA TYR A 101 6.52 -13.45 5.80
C TYR A 101 7.75 -13.82 6.65
N LYS A 102 7.81 -14.99 7.26
CA LYS A 102 8.90 -15.37 8.19
C LYS A 102 10.29 -15.33 7.57
N ASP A 103 10.40 -15.64 6.28
CA ASP A 103 11.67 -15.68 5.55
C ASP A 103 12.03 -14.35 4.86
N TYR A 104 11.22 -13.30 5.04
CA TYR A 104 11.50 -11.95 4.52
C TYR A 104 12.55 -11.23 5.37
N PRO A 105 13.32 -10.29 4.78
CA PRO A 105 14.42 -9.61 5.48
C PRO A 105 13.95 -8.73 6.64
N ALA A 106 14.90 -8.23 7.44
CA ALA A 106 14.64 -7.33 8.57
C ALA A 106 14.00 -5.99 8.16
N ASP A 107 14.18 -5.59 6.89
CA ASP A 107 13.57 -4.37 6.32
C ASP A 107 12.04 -4.42 6.23
N LEU A 108 11.43 -5.60 6.43
CA LEU A 108 10.00 -5.77 6.65
C LEU A 108 9.71 -5.74 8.16
N VAL A 109 8.94 -4.76 8.59
CA VAL A 109 8.53 -4.52 9.97
C VAL A 109 7.03 -4.74 10.12
N PHE A 110 6.58 -5.24 11.25
CA PHE A 110 5.15 -5.35 11.56
C PHE A 110 4.75 -4.32 12.62
N GLU A 111 3.79 -3.49 12.30
CA GLU A 111 3.07 -2.69 13.30
C GLU A 111 1.78 -3.41 13.65
N VAL A 112 1.63 -3.77 14.93
CA VAL A 112 0.64 -4.78 15.34
C VAL A 112 -0.81 -4.31 15.17
N MET A 113 -1.09 -3.06 15.44
CA MET A 113 -2.41 -2.44 15.21
C MET A 113 -2.28 -0.94 14.94
N ASN A 114 -3.04 -0.43 13.98
CA ASN A 114 -3.23 1.00 13.78
C ASN A 114 -4.43 1.48 14.59
N GLU A 115 -4.25 2.50 15.43
CA GLU A 115 -5.34 3.18 16.14
C GLU A 115 -6.44 2.24 16.65
N PRO A 116 -6.11 1.29 17.53
CA PRO A 116 -7.03 0.23 17.90
C PRO A 116 -8.21 0.78 18.70
N LYS A 117 -9.32 0.98 17.99
CA LYS A 117 -10.60 1.36 18.55
C LYS A 117 -11.52 0.14 18.57
N MET A 118 -11.86 -0.32 19.74
CA MET A 118 -12.71 -1.50 19.87
C MET A 118 -14.17 -1.12 19.59
N ALA A 119 -14.88 -1.93 18.82
CA ALA A 119 -16.25 -1.65 18.44
C ALA A 119 -17.16 -1.54 19.69
N GLY A 120 -17.71 -0.35 19.88
CA GLY A 120 -18.68 -0.07 20.95
C GLY A 120 -18.10 0.26 22.32
N HIS A 121 -16.78 0.36 22.46
CA HIS A 121 -16.11 0.53 23.74
C HIS A 121 -15.25 1.80 23.73
N TYR A 122 -15.44 2.65 24.72
CA TYR A 122 -14.76 3.94 24.78
C TYR A 122 -14.02 4.19 26.10
N ASP A 123 -14.45 3.58 27.20
CA ASP A 123 -13.85 3.80 28.53
C ASP A 123 -13.62 2.48 29.24
N GLY A 124 -12.41 2.27 29.78
CA GLY A 124 -12.07 1.12 30.63
C GLY A 124 -11.60 -0.13 29.88
N GLU A 125 -11.32 -0.04 28.57
CA GLU A 125 -10.86 -1.16 27.75
C GLU A 125 -9.42 -1.04 27.25
N GLU A 126 -8.74 0.01 27.64
CA GLU A 126 -7.34 0.24 27.29
C GLU A 126 -6.47 -0.95 27.70
N ALA A 127 -6.67 -1.45 28.93
CA ALA A 127 -5.97 -2.64 29.43
C ALA A 127 -6.29 -3.90 28.59
N GLU A 128 -7.52 -4.05 28.10
CA GLU A 128 -7.87 -5.17 27.21
C GLU A 128 -7.21 -5.02 25.84
N THR A 129 -7.18 -3.83 25.28
CA THR A 129 -6.42 -3.54 24.05
C THR A 129 -4.95 -3.97 24.19
N MET A 130 -4.33 -3.66 25.31
CA MET A 130 -2.93 -4.04 25.56
C MET A 130 -2.77 -5.57 25.73
N ARG A 131 -3.77 -6.26 26.28
CA ARG A 131 -3.80 -7.74 26.30
C ARG A 131 -3.88 -8.34 24.89
N TRP A 132 -4.60 -7.68 23.97
CA TRP A 132 -4.65 -8.10 22.57
C TRP A 132 -3.30 -7.93 21.90
N TYR A 133 -2.62 -6.80 22.11
CA TYR A 133 -1.23 -6.61 21.64
C TYR A 133 -0.32 -7.73 22.13
N GLY A 134 -0.34 -8.04 23.42
CA GLY A 134 0.47 -9.10 24.01
C GLY A 134 0.21 -10.47 23.37
N ALA A 135 -1.05 -10.82 23.13
CA ALA A 135 -1.44 -12.06 22.48
C ALA A 135 -1.01 -12.13 21.01
N CYS A 136 -1.12 -11.02 20.27
CA CYS A 136 -0.62 -10.94 18.89
C CYS A 136 0.90 -11.08 18.84
N ILE A 137 1.64 -10.39 19.74
CA ILE A 137 3.09 -10.51 19.83
C ILE A 137 3.50 -11.97 20.08
N GLN A 138 2.90 -12.64 21.06
CA GLN A 138 3.18 -14.06 21.33
C GLN A 138 2.92 -14.95 20.10
N LYS A 139 1.87 -14.65 19.34
CA LYS A 139 1.54 -15.39 18.12
C LYS A 139 2.55 -15.15 17.01
N ILE A 140 2.94 -13.90 16.76
CA ILE A 140 3.93 -13.51 15.77
C ILE A 140 5.31 -14.12 16.11
N ARG A 141 5.73 -14.08 17.37
CA ARG A 141 7.02 -14.58 17.84
C ARG A 141 7.23 -16.07 17.60
N LYS A 142 6.18 -16.88 17.41
CA LYS A 142 6.29 -18.31 17.09
C LYS A 142 7.02 -18.56 15.76
N SER A 143 6.82 -17.73 14.76
CA SER A 143 7.47 -17.84 13.45
C SER A 143 8.50 -16.73 13.18
N ASN A 144 8.41 -15.61 13.87
CA ASN A 144 9.28 -14.43 13.74
C ASN A 144 9.87 -14.02 15.11
N PRO A 145 10.76 -14.83 15.69
CA PRO A 145 11.23 -14.64 17.07
C PRO A 145 11.89 -13.27 17.29
N THR A 146 12.55 -12.74 16.29
CA THR A 146 13.34 -11.50 16.39
C THR A 146 12.94 -10.40 15.40
N ARG A 147 11.86 -10.58 14.61
CA ARG A 147 11.37 -9.50 13.72
C ARG A 147 10.98 -8.28 14.52
N LEU A 148 11.37 -7.11 14.04
CA LEU A 148 10.97 -5.85 14.66
C LEU A 148 9.44 -5.70 14.63
N LEU A 149 8.87 -5.42 15.80
CA LEU A 149 7.46 -5.11 15.96
C LEU A 149 7.32 -3.68 16.48
N ALA A 150 6.35 -2.96 15.95
CA ALA A 150 5.97 -1.63 16.38
C ALA A 150 4.62 -1.69 17.10
N VAL A 151 4.52 -1.08 18.29
CA VAL A 151 3.38 -1.21 19.20
C VAL A 151 2.97 0.16 19.73
N GLY A 152 1.73 0.54 19.50
CA GLY A 152 1.16 1.80 19.99
C GLY A 152 0.29 1.64 21.23
N GLY A 153 -0.20 2.77 21.71
CA GLY A 153 -1.22 2.81 22.77
C GLY A 153 -2.62 2.44 22.25
N PRO A 154 -3.61 2.37 23.14
CA PRO A 154 -5.00 2.19 22.75
C PRO A 154 -5.54 3.42 21.99
N HIS A 155 -6.80 3.33 21.50
CA HIS A 155 -7.53 4.39 20.80
C HIS A 155 -6.78 4.89 19.54
N PHE A 156 -6.28 6.12 19.55
CA PHE A 156 -5.70 6.82 18.40
C PHE A 156 -4.16 6.92 18.47
N ASN A 157 -3.51 6.05 19.25
CA ASN A 157 -2.05 6.06 19.40
C ASN A 157 -1.46 7.41 19.84
N GLY A 158 -2.18 8.24 20.59
CA GLY A 158 -1.64 9.48 21.16
C GLY A 158 -0.39 9.22 22.02
N VAL A 159 0.50 10.21 22.13
CA VAL A 159 1.73 10.06 22.92
C VAL A 159 1.45 9.78 24.39
N GLU A 160 0.43 10.38 24.96
CA GLU A 160 -0.04 10.15 26.33
C GLU A 160 -0.49 8.69 26.53
N LEU A 161 -1.04 8.06 25.48
CA LEU A 161 -1.46 6.66 25.53
C LEU A 161 -0.27 5.69 25.38
N LEU A 162 0.74 6.08 24.60
CA LEU A 162 2.03 5.37 24.55
C LEU A 162 2.63 5.35 25.95
N THR A 163 2.76 6.51 26.61
CA THR A 163 3.46 6.65 27.89
C THR A 163 2.73 5.99 29.03
N GLN A 164 1.41 5.97 28.99
CA GLN A 164 0.57 5.36 30.01
C GLN A 164 0.44 3.84 29.87
N TYR A 165 0.25 3.33 28.65
CA TYR A 165 -0.19 1.96 28.44
C TYR A 165 0.86 1.03 27.77
N VAL A 166 1.83 1.55 27.01
CA VAL A 166 2.91 0.72 26.45
C VAL A 166 4.01 0.56 27.49
N THR A 167 3.69 -0.19 28.51
CA THR A 167 4.55 -0.40 29.70
C THR A 167 4.49 -1.87 30.13
N PRO A 168 5.46 -2.37 30.93
CA PRO A 168 5.43 -3.76 31.42
C PRO A 168 4.17 -4.13 32.20
N GLU A 169 3.48 -3.12 32.80
CA GLU A 169 2.26 -3.33 33.55
C GLU A 169 1.07 -3.71 32.66
N TYR A 170 0.90 -3.01 31.53
CA TYR A 170 -0.25 -3.16 30.65
C TYR A 170 0.04 -4.05 29.43
N LEU A 171 1.21 -3.87 28.80
CA LEU A 171 1.65 -4.72 27.69
C LEU A 171 2.35 -5.97 28.23
N SER A 172 1.58 -6.85 28.82
CA SER A 172 2.10 -8.08 29.44
C SER A 172 2.03 -9.24 28.47
N TYR A 173 3.20 -9.83 28.18
CA TYR A 173 3.34 -11.10 27.49
C TYR A 173 4.60 -11.82 27.99
N THR A 174 4.64 -13.11 27.80
CA THR A 174 5.83 -13.94 28.11
C THR A 174 6.03 -14.94 26.99
N LEU A 175 7.20 -14.91 26.38
CA LEU A 175 7.61 -15.85 25.35
C LEU A 175 8.06 -17.18 25.98
N GLU A 176 8.30 -18.20 25.13
CA GLU A 176 8.69 -19.54 25.61
C GLU A 176 10.03 -19.54 26.36
N ASP A 177 10.93 -18.63 26.04
CA ASP A 177 12.21 -18.42 26.70
C ASP A 177 12.16 -17.56 27.97
N GLY A 178 10.96 -17.07 28.34
CA GLY A 178 10.72 -16.20 29.47
C GLY A 178 10.80 -14.69 29.15
N THR A 179 11.17 -14.31 27.92
CA THR A 179 11.26 -12.91 27.48
C THR A 179 9.89 -12.24 27.54
N GLY A 180 9.82 -11.07 28.17
CA GLY A 180 8.65 -10.20 28.21
C GLY A 180 8.92 -8.85 27.57
N PHE A 181 7.95 -7.92 27.65
CA PHE A 181 8.06 -6.59 27.05
C PHE A 181 9.35 -5.85 27.47
N ALA A 182 9.70 -5.89 28.75
CA ALA A 182 10.88 -5.18 29.24
C ALA A 182 12.18 -5.64 28.56
N ASP A 183 12.30 -6.94 28.33
CA ASP A 183 13.53 -7.59 27.87
C ASP A 183 13.53 -7.86 26.36
N ASP A 184 12.40 -7.71 25.64
CA ASP A 184 12.34 -7.88 24.19
C ASP A 184 12.96 -6.66 23.47
N PRO A 185 14.18 -6.79 22.90
CA PRO A 185 14.86 -5.68 22.23
C PRO A 185 14.24 -5.30 20.89
N ASN A 186 13.34 -6.16 20.37
CA ASN A 186 12.76 -6.04 19.03
C ASN A 186 11.34 -5.45 19.07
N ILE A 187 11.08 -4.60 20.06
CA ILE A 187 9.85 -3.80 20.17
C ILE A 187 10.19 -2.31 20.12
N TRP A 188 9.51 -1.58 19.24
CA TRP A 188 9.51 -0.12 19.23
C TRP A 188 8.15 0.39 19.70
N GLY A 189 8.16 1.55 20.37
CA GLY A 189 6.93 2.27 20.70
C GLY A 189 6.43 3.08 19.52
N VAL A 190 5.11 3.10 19.31
CA VAL A 190 4.46 3.89 18.26
C VAL A 190 3.61 4.98 18.87
N PHE A 191 3.61 6.16 18.26
CA PHE A 191 2.65 7.21 18.56
C PHE A 191 2.26 7.98 17.30
N HIS A 192 1.13 8.68 17.36
CA HIS A 192 0.65 9.62 16.34
C HIS A 192 0.65 11.03 16.93
N CYS A 193 0.97 12.01 16.10
CA CYS A 193 0.94 13.43 16.48
C CYS A 193 0.29 14.25 15.37
N TYR A 194 -0.91 14.73 15.65
CA TYR A 194 -1.67 15.58 14.73
C TYR A 194 -1.99 16.95 15.36
N HIS A 195 -1.07 17.45 16.19
CA HIS A 195 -1.22 18.80 16.75
C HIS A 195 -0.74 19.88 15.79
N PRO A 196 -1.45 21.04 15.75
CA PRO A 196 -2.77 21.27 16.34
C PRO A 196 -3.89 20.59 15.53
N LYS A 197 -4.75 19.83 16.18
CA LYS A 197 -5.74 18.97 15.53
C LYS A 197 -6.71 19.72 14.60
N SER A 198 -7.08 20.95 14.93
CA SER A 198 -7.95 21.76 14.09
C SER A 198 -7.28 22.19 12.78
N PHE A 199 -5.96 22.39 12.77
CA PHE A 199 -5.18 22.62 11.57
C PHE A 199 -4.99 21.33 10.78
N THR A 200 -4.52 20.28 11.42
CA THR A 200 -4.17 19.05 10.71
C THR A 200 -5.40 18.29 10.16
N HIS A 201 -6.56 18.39 10.84
CA HIS A 201 -7.82 17.68 10.48
C HIS A 201 -8.95 18.65 10.10
N GLY A 202 -8.76 19.95 10.29
CA GLY A 202 -9.77 20.95 9.98
C GLY A 202 -10.18 20.95 8.51
N ALA A 203 -11.45 21.26 8.25
CA ALA A 203 -11.99 21.37 6.90
C ALA A 203 -11.84 22.78 6.32
N ILE A 204 -11.48 23.76 7.14
CA ILE A 204 -11.40 25.17 6.79
C ILE A 204 -9.93 25.56 6.73
N ASP A 205 -9.59 26.35 5.74
CA ASP A 205 -8.27 26.97 5.63
C ASP A 205 -7.93 27.76 6.89
N GLN A 206 -6.77 27.52 7.46
CA GLN A 206 -6.29 28.11 8.72
C GLN A 206 -4.88 28.66 8.57
N ASP A 207 -4.64 29.79 9.20
CA ASP A 207 -3.30 30.31 9.44
C ASP A 207 -2.75 29.69 10.73
N ILE A 208 -1.79 28.81 10.61
CA ILE A 208 -1.26 28.05 11.73
C ILE A 208 -0.70 28.94 12.84
N ASN A 209 -0.07 30.08 12.49
CA ASN A 209 0.54 30.98 13.46
C ASN A 209 -0.46 31.87 14.18
N LYS A 210 -1.51 32.27 13.46
CA LYS A 210 -2.56 33.13 14.00
C LYS A 210 -3.58 32.36 14.81
N ASP A 211 -4.01 31.22 14.28
CA ASP A 211 -5.10 30.42 14.87
C ASP A 211 -4.58 29.46 15.95
N HIS A 212 -3.28 29.15 15.93
CA HIS A 212 -2.61 28.24 16.86
C HIS A 212 -1.24 28.77 17.30
N PRO A 213 -1.14 29.89 18.02
CA PRO A 213 0.13 30.56 18.28
C PRO A 213 1.13 29.72 19.12
N ASP A 214 0.69 28.69 19.82
CA ASP A 214 1.45 27.76 20.66
C ASP A 214 1.69 26.37 19.99
N TRP A 215 1.47 26.28 18.69
CA TRP A 215 1.54 24.98 18.02
C TRP A 215 2.94 24.33 18.07
N LYS A 216 3.99 25.16 18.03
CA LYS A 216 5.38 24.68 18.08
C LYS A 216 5.71 24.08 19.44
N GLU A 217 5.32 24.76 20.49
CA GLU A 217 5.49 24.31 21.87
C GLU A 217 4.71 23.02 22.14
N THR A 218 3.49 22.91 21.63
CA THR A 218 2.67 21.70 21.77
C THR A 218 3.32 20.50 21.09
N ILE A 219 3.81 20.63 19.87
CA ILE A 219 4.52 19.55 19.17
C ILE A 219 5.80 19.16 19.92
N VAL A 220 6.58 20.15 20.36
CA VAL A 220 7.82 19.88 21.14
C VAL A 220 7.49 19.08 22.38
N ALA A 221 6.43 19.42 23.12
CA ALA A 221 6.01 18.71 24.33
C ALA A 221 5.68 17.24 24.05
N ASP A 222 4.93 16.96 22.99
CA ASP A 222 4.61 15.58 22.57
C ASP A 222 5.88 14.78 22.23
N LEU A 223 6.81 15.38 21.50
CA LEU A 223 8.06 14.73 21.13
C LEU A 223 8.98 14.50 22.33
N GLU A 224 8.99 15.39 23.32
CA GLU A 224 9.74 15.24 24.57
C GLU A 224 9.13 14.12 25.44
N GLU A 225 7.82 13.99 25.46
CA GLU A 225 7.13 12.90 26.17
C GLU A 225 7.47 11.54 25.55
N ALA A 226 7.46 11.43 24.21
CA ALA A 226 7.87 10.23 23.49
C ALA A 226 9.35 9.87 23.73
N ASP A 227 10.25 10.85 23.71
CA ASP A 227 11.68 10.67 23.98
C ASP A 227 11.92 10.22 25.43
N ALA A 228 11.18 10.78 26.40
CA ALA A 228 11.22 10.36 27.79
C ALA A 228 10.80 8.89 27.96
N TRP A 229 9.72 8.46 27.27
CA TRP A 229 9.31 7.07 27.25
C TRP A 229 10.40 6.16 26.64
N SER A 230 11.00 6.58 25.53
CA SER A 230 12.10 5.86 24.86
C SER A 230 13.27 5.61 25.83
N LYS A 231 13.71 6.65 26.53
CA LYS A 231 14.80 6.57 27.52
C LYS A 231 14.44 5.70 28.70
N LYS A 232 13.21 5.83 29.22
CA LYS A 232 12.72 5.06 30.38
C LYS A 232 12.70 3.55 30.11
N HIS A 233 12.26 3.15 28.92
CA HIS A 233 12.08 1.75 28.56
C HIS A 233 13.26 1.18 27.76
N ASN A 234 14.28 1.99 27.42
CA ASN A 234 15.41 1.63 26.55
C ASN A 234 14.92 1.01 25.22
N LYS A 235 13.90 1.64 24.62
CA LYS A 235 13.28 1.23 23.36
C LYS A 235 13.18 2.44 22.45
N ARG A 236 13.30 2.21 21.13
CA ARG A 236 13.09 3.29 20.16
C ARG A 236 11.61 3.62 20.03
N VAL A 237 11.34 4.85 19.62
CA VAL A 237 10.00 5.33 19.27
C VAL A 237 9.91 5.65 17.80
N TYR A 238 8.72 5.49 17.26
CA TYR A 238 8.37 5.72 15.88
C TYR A 238 7.11 6.55 15.81
N LEU A 239 7.19 7.76 15.26
CA LEU A 239 6.03 8.59 14.93
C LEU A 239 5.44 8.07 13.62
N SER A 240 4.55 7.09 13.72
CA SER A 240 4.05 6.36 12.55
C SER A 240 3.02 7.14 11.74
N GLU A 241 2.38 8.15 12.34
CA GLU A 241 1.53 9.09 11.63
C GLU A 241 1.66 10.51 12.15
N TRP A 242 1.86 11.44 11.24
CA TRP A 242 1.77 12.87 11.42
C TRP A 242 1.61 13.52 10.04
N GLY A 243 1.08 14.71 10.00
CA GLY A 243 0.88 15.43 8.74
C GLY A 243 -0.29 16.38 8.83
N THR A 244 -0.61 16.99 7.72
CA THR A 244 -1.73 17.94 7.63
C THR A 244 -2.41 17.86 6.28
N ARG A 245 -3.63 18.31 6.22
CA ARG A 245 -4.36 18.48 4.95
C ARG A 245 -3.69 19.50 4.07
N LEU A 246 -3.72 19.27 2.77
CA LEU A 246 -3.17 20.17 1.74
C LEU A 246 -4.21 21.21 1.24
N ASN A 247 -5.30 21.40 1.97
CA ASN A 247 -6.34 22.38 1.67
C ASN A 247 -6.15 23.72 2.40
N HIS A 248 -5.03 23.88 3.09
CA HIS A 248 -4.55 25.17 3.61
C HIS A 248 -3.75 25.92 2.56
N GLU A 249 -3.50 27.21 2.77
CA GLU A 249 -2.47 27.89 1.99
C GLU A 249 -1.16 27.14 2.15
N ILE A 250 -0.54 26.77 1.03
CA ILE A 250 0.60 25.84 1.02
C ILE A 250 1.76 26.29 1.92
N GLN A 251 1.97 27.58 2.07
CA GLN A 251 3.01 28.15 2.94
C GLN A 251 2.87 27.71 4.41
N HIS A 252 1.66 27.49 4.92
CA HIS A 252 1.43 27.00 6.27
C HIS A 252 1.77 25.52 6.42
N VAL A 253 1.54 24.75 5.37
CA VAL A 253 1.96 23.33 5.31
C VAL A 253 3.48 23.22 5.23
N GLU A 254 4.11 24.07 4.42
CA GLU A 254 5.57 24.17 4.31
C GLU A 254 6.20 24.56 5.64
N GLU A 255 5.68 25.56 6.35
CA GLU A 255 6.16 25.97 7.66
C GLU A 255 6.02 24.86 8.69
N TYR A 256 4.87 24.15 8.70
CA TYR A 256 4.62 23.02 9.59
C TYR A 256 5.67 21.92 9.39
N THR A 257 5.90 21.50 8.16
CA THR A 257 6.87 20.42 7.86
C THR A 257 8.31 20.86 8.09
N ALA A 258 8.66 22.10 7.75
CA ALA A 258 9.99 22.67 8.01
C ALA A 258 10.34 22.76 9.51
N PHE A 259 9.34 22.89 10.37
CA PHE A 259 9.52 22.89 11.81
C PHE A 259 9.60 21.47 12.40
N VAL A 260 8.67 20.59 12.03
CA VAL A 260 8.53 19.26 12.67
C VAL A 260 9.70 18.36 12.37
N VAL A 261 10.20 18.32 11.12
CA VAL A 261 11.28 17.40 10.73
C VAL A 261 12.58 17.63 11.52
N PRO A 262 13.09 18.86 11.68
CA PRO A 262 14.26 19.10 12.54
C PRO A 262 14.04 18.72 14.02
N GLU A 263 12.82 18.91 14.56
CA GLU A 263 12.50 18.55 15.95
C GLU A 263 12.53 17.03 16.17
N LEU A 264 12.06 16.25 15.18
CA LEU A 264 12.19 14.80 15.17
C LEU A 264 13.66 14.36 15.11
N ALA A 265 14.44 14.98 14.23
CA ALA A 265 15.86 14.66 14.06
C ALA A 265 16.67 14.93 15.34
N LYS A 266 16.39 16.03 16.07
CA LYS A 266 17.05 16.35 17.35
C LYS A 266 16.89 15.25 18.40
N ARG A 267 15.78 14.50 18.36
CA ARG A 267 15.43 13.45 19.31
C ARG A 267 15.67 12.04 18.77
N ASN A 268 16.21 11.94 17.55
CA ASN A 268 16.40 10.67 16.84
C ASN A 268 15.09 9.85 16.74
N ILE A 269 13.96 10.54 16.51
CA ILE A 269 12.65 9.91 16.31
C ILE A 269 12.45 9.67 14.81
N GLU A 270 12.23 8.43 14.44
CA GLU A 270 11.88 8.05 13.07
C GLU A 270 10.39 8.25 12.84
N TRP A 271 10.01 8.45 11.59
CA TRP A 271 8.65 8.89 11.29
C TRP A 271 8.13 8.46 9.93
N SER A 272 6.79 8.47 9.78
CA SER A 272 6.11 8.38 8.49
C SER A 272 5.05 9.47 8.36
N TYR A 273 5.18 10.28 7.31
CA TYR A 273 4.23 11.35 6.99
C TYR A 273 2.91 10.77 6.44
N TYR A 274 1.79 11.24 6.93
CA TYR A 274 0.48 10.88 6.43
C TYR A 274 -0.06 11.99 5.52
N CYS A 275 -0.27 11.76 4.19
CA CYS A 275 0.04 10.50 3.54
C CYS A 275 0.70 10.77 2.18
N GLY A 276 1.34 9.74 1.63
CA GLY A 276 2.01 9.82 0.33
C GLY A 276 1.04 9.79 -0.84
N VAL A 277 -0.06 9.06 -0.73
CA VAL A 277 -0.98 8.80 -1.85
C VAL A 277 -2.14 9.78 -1.81
N PHE A 278 -2.26 10.59 -2.87
CA PHE A 278 -3.35 11.55 -3.02
C PHE A 278 -4.66 10.86 -3.42
N HIS A 279 -5.77 11.31 -2.84
CA HIS A 279 -7.12 10.98 -3.27
C HIS A 279 -8.10 12.13 -2.99
N ASN A 280 -9.10 12.27 -3.85
CA ASN A 280 -10.00 13.44 -3.85
C ASN A 280 -10.86 13.60 -2.58
N ALA A 281 -11.14 12.52 -1.86
CA ALA A 281 -11.99 12.58 -0.68
C ALA A 281 -11.23 13.00 0.60
N TRP A 282 -9.89 12.94 0.58
CA TRP A 282 -9.07 13.14 1.76
C TRP A 282 -7.74 13.83 1.39
N PRO A 283 -7.68 15.15 1.43
CA PRO A 283 -6.60 15.94 0.81
C PRO A 283 -5.31 15.95 1.65
N TYR A 284 -4.75 14.80 1.96
CA TYR A 284 -3.45 14.69 2.64
C TYR A 284 -2.31 14.27 1.72
N GLY A 285 -2.64 13.66 0.59
CA GLY A 285 -1.67 12.94 -0.22
C GLY A 285 -0.69 13.83 -0.97
N LEU A 286 0.60 13.52 -0.85
CA LEU A 286 1.68 14.26 -1.50
C LEU A 286 1.81 13.96 -2.99
N TYR A 287 1.51 12.73 -3.40
CA TYR A 287 1.78 12.25 -4.75
C TYR A 287 0.52 11.76 -5.45
N ASN A 288 0.39 12.16 -6.69
CA ASN A 288 -0.65 11.70 -7.60
C ASN A 288 -0.01 11.16 -8.88
N SER A 289 -0.53 10.05 -9.42
CA SER A 289 -0.03 9.46 -10.66
C SER A 289 -0.20 10.35 -11.90
N GLU A 290 -1.02 11.40 -11.80
CA GLU A 290 -1.32 12.33 -12.89
C GLU A 290 -0.34 13.51 -12.95
N TRP A 291 -0.08 14.16 -11.80
CA TRP A 291 0.75 15.36 -11.73
C TRP A 291 1.96 15.23 -10.78
N GLY A 292 2.25 14.02 -10.29
CA GLY A 292 3.39 13.78 -9.42
C GLY A 292 3.27 14.51 -8.09
N PHE A 293 4.32 15.25 -7.74
CA PHE A 293 4.40 16.09 -6.55
C PHE A 293 4.07 17.56 -6.81
N ALA A 294 3.45 17.88 -7.95
CA ALA A 294 3.17 19.28 -8.32
C ALA A 294 2.33 20.01 -7.26
N GLY A 295 2.82 21.17 -6.84
CA GLY A 295 2.19 22.02 -5.83
C GLY A 295 2.55 21.69 -4.38
N VAL A 296 3.39 20.68 -4.13
CA VAL A 296 3.88 20.28 -2.80
C VAL A 296 5.39 20.04 -2.78
N GLU A 297 6.12 20.55 -3.75
CA GLU A 297 7.55 20.30 -3.95
C GLU A 297 8.37 20.70 -2.72
N GLU A 298 8.10 21.89 -2.15
CA GLU A 298 8.81 22.37 -0.97
C GLU A 298 8.44 21.56 0.29
N VAL A 299 7.19 21.09 0.41
CA VAL A 299 6.78 20.16 1.46
C VAL A 299 7.61 18.88 1.38
N VAL A 300 7.71 18.27 0.20
CA VAL A 300 8.51 17.04 -0.01
C VAL A 300 9.98 17.28 0.29
N LYS A 301 10.51 18.42 -0.12
CA LYS A 301 11.89 18.82 0.18
C LYS A 301 12.13 19.01 1.67
N ASN A 302 11.21 19.61 2.41
CA ASN A 302 11.27 19.69 3.86
C ASN A 302 11.29 18.31 4.51
N LEU A 303 10.48 17.38 4.02
CA LEU A 303 10.41 16.01 4.50
C LEU A 303 11.68 15.21 4.21
N THR A 304 12.25 15.33 3.03
CA THR A 304 13.29 14.40 2.54
C THR A 304 14.67 15.04 2.42
N GLY A 305 14.76 16.36 2.40
CA GLY A 305 15.99 17.09 2.09
C GLY A 305 16.37 17.07 0.61
N LYS A 306 15.47 16.62 -0.27
CA LYS A 306 15.70 16.51 -1.73
C LYS A 306 14.57 17.16 -2.50
N GLU A 307 14.89 17.75 -3.63
CA GLU A 307 13.87 18.14 -4.61
C GLU A 307 13.18 16.86 -5.14
N PRO A 308 11.84 16.81 -5.15
CA PRO A 308 11.14 15.68 -5.73
C PRO A 308 11.35 15.64 -7.25
N PRO A 309 11.20 14.45 -7.88
CA PRO A 309 11.30 14.35 -9.32
C PRO A 309 10.22 15.18 -10.02
N ALA A 310 10.62 15.93 -11.04
CA ALA A 310 9.69 16.74 -11.86
C ALA A 310 8.82 15.84 -12.78
N GLU A 311 9.35 14.69 -13.15
CA GLU A 311 8.65 13.74 -14.01
C GLU A 311 7.89 12.71 -13.19
N VAL A 312 6.67 12.43 -13.60
CA VAL A 312 5.89 11.31 -13.06
C VAL A 312 6.47 10.03 -13.62
N PRO A 313 6.93 9.08 -12.78
CA PRO A 313 7.37 7.79 -13.28
C PRO A 313 6.26 7.09 -14.05
N PRO A 314 6.59 6.30 -15.07
CA PRO A 314 5.60 5.50 -15.75
C PRO A 314 4.98 4.51 -14.75
N THR A 315 3.67 4.61 -14.60
CA THR A 315 2.89 3.73 -13.71
C THR A 315 2.14 2.70 -14.53
N ASN A 316 2.03 1.48 -14.03
CA ASN A 316 1.14 0.50 -14.62
C ASN A 316 -0.29 0.79 -14.19
N GLN A 317 -1.12 1.26 -15.12
CA GLN A 317 -2.52 1.59 -14.86
C GLN A 317 -3.47 0.38 -15.00
N ILE A 318 -2.94 -0.78 -15.33
CA ILE A 318 -3.73 -2.01 -15.43
C ILE A 318 -3.73 -2.70 -14.08
N VAL A 319 -4.91 -2.83 -13.48
CA VAL A 319 -5.08 -3.53 -12.20
C VAL A 319 -4.94 -5.04 -12.41
N ASN A 320 -4.23 -5.72 -11.48
CA ASN A 320 -3.98 -7.16 -11.54
C ASN A 320 -3.35 -7.60 -12.90
N PRO A 321 -2.24 -6.95 -13.31
CA PRO A 321 -1.67 -7.17 -14.64
C PRO A 321 -0.96 -8.53 -14.77
N ASP A 322 -0.61 -9.14 -13.65
CA ASP A 322 0.08 -10.44 -13.55
C ASP A 322 -0.86 -11.59 -13.14
N PHE A 323 -2.16 -11.28 -13.01
CA PHE A 323 -3.20 -12.22 -12.59
C PHE A 323 -2.96 -12.88 -11.22
N SER A 324 -2.17 -12.27 -10.37
CA SER A 324 -1.90 -12.77 -9.00
C SER A 324 -3.16 -12.85 -8.15
N LEU A 325 -4.15 -11.99 -8.44
CA LEU A 325 -5.47 -11.98 -7.81
C LEU A 325 -6.51 -12.74 -8.64
N ASP A 326 -6.11 -13.80 -9.32
CA ASP A 326 -6.96 -14.58 -10.22
C ASP A 326 -7.54 -13.71 -11.35
N LEU A 327 -8.84 -13.83 -11.64
CA LEU A 327 -9.51 -13.00 -12.65
C LEU A 327 -10.08 -11.68 -12.10
N THR A 328 -9.69 -11.29 -10.90
CA THR A 328 -10.12 -10.01 -10.33
C THR A 328 -9.80 -8.87 -11.29
N ASP A 329 -10.80 -8.04 -11.57
CA ASP A 329 -10.76 -6.91 -12.51
C ASP A 329 -10.62 -7.28 -14.02
N TRP A 330 -10.65 -8.56 -14.34
CA TRP A 330 -10.69 -9.04 -15.73
C TRP A 330 -12.01 -9.75 -16.05
N ASN A 331 -12.60 -9.42 -17.17
CA ASN A 331 -13.85 -10.04 -17.65
C ASN A 331 -13.73 -10.55 -19.07
N THR A 332 -14.49 -11.60 -19.38
CA THR A 332 -14.80 -11.96 -20.76
C THR A 332 -16.16 -11.44 -21.20
N SER A 333 -16.36 -11.33 -22.49
CA SER A 333 -17.70 -11.31 -23.07
C SER A 333 -18.32 -12.72 -22.99
N GLU A 334 -19.61 -12.81 -23.20
CA GLU A 334 -20.48 -13.99 -22.96
C GLU A 334 -20.05 -15.31 -23.63
N TYR A 335 -19.10 -15.31 -24.55
CA TYR A 335 -18.77 -16.44 -25.42
C TYR A 335 -17.35 -17.00 -25.28
N ALA A 336 -16.54 -16.50 -24.37
CA ALA A 336 -15.24 -17.09 -24.10
C ALA A 336 -15.13 -17.51 -22.64
N ILE A 337 -14.43 -18.61 -22.43
CA ILE A 337 -14.13 -19.10 -21.08
C ILE A 337 -12.77 -18.57 -20.70
N MET A 338 -12.73 -17.73 -19.68
CA MET A 338 -11.48 -17.34 -19.05
C MET A 338 -11.21 -18.19 -17.82
N GLY A 339 -9.95 -18.49 -17.62
CA GLY A 339 -9.41 -19.09 -16.42
C GLY A 339 -7.99 -18.62 -16.21
N THR A 340 -7.45 -18.87 -15.05
CA THR A 340 -6.04 -18.69 -14.78
C THR A 340 -5.28 -20.00 -14.91
N ALA A 341 -4.01 -19.91 -15.26
CA ALA A 341 -3.11 -21.05 -15.36
C ALA A 341 -1.83 -20.77 -14.57
N ASP A 342 -1.65 -21.49 -13.46
CA ASP A 342 -0.47 -21.36 -12.60
C ASP A 342 0.80 -21.82 -13.32
N GLY A 343 1.88 -21.09 -13.09
CA GLY A 343 3.19 -21.42 -13.65
C GLY A 343 3.33 -21.26 -15.17
N GLN A 344 2.32 -20.72 -15.84
CA GLN A 344 2.30 -20.55 -17.30
C GLN A 344 2.65 -19.12 -17.77
N GLY A 345 2.74 -18.18 -16.83
CA GLY A 345 3.18 -16.82 -17.10
C GLY A 345 4.69 -16.66 -17.14
N MET A 346 5.14 -15.42 -17.28
CA MET A 346 6.58 -15.09 -17.23
C MET A 346 7.18 -15.52 -15.89
N ASN A 347 8.39 -16.10 -15.96
CA ASN A 347 9.12 -16.58 -14.76
C ASN A 347 8.31 -17.50 -13.84
N GLY A 348 7.35 -18.25 -14.39
CA GLY A 348 6.53 -19.17 -13.61
C GLY A 348 5.38 -18.50 -12.86
N THR A 349 5.05 -17.26 -13.17
CA THR A 349 3.86 -16.58 -12.63
C THR A 349 2.56 -17.13 -13.22
N ARG A 350 1.45 -16.65 -12.71
CA ARG A 350 0.13 -16.98 -13.23
C ARG A 350 -0.13 -16.27 -14.57
N SER A 351 -0.96 -16.84 -15.41
CA SER A 351 -1.40 -16.23 -16.67
C SER A 351 -2.91 -16.37 -16.85
N ILE A 352 -3.48 -15.51 -17.69
CA ILE A 352 -4.84 -15.71 -18.22
C ILE A 352 -4.81 -16.79 -19.31
N ARG A 353 -5.77 -17.69 -19.26
CA ARG A 353 -6.06 -18.62 -20.32
C ARG A 353 -7.42 -18.31 -20.89
N VAL A 354 -7.46 -18.00 -22.17
CA VAL A 354 -8.73 -17.76 -22.90
C VAL A 354 -9.00 -18.96 -23.80
N HIS A 355 -10.08 -19.67 -23.54
CA HIS A 355 -10.57 -20.74 -24.37
C HIS A 355 -11.69 -20.22 -25.26
N VAL A 356 -11.49 -20.28 -26.57
CA VAL A 356 -12.52 -19.97 -27.56
C VAL A 356 -13.02 -21.29 -28.14
N PRO A 357 -14.19 -21.78 -27.74
CA PRO A 357 -14.73 -23.03 -28.27
C PRO A 357 -15.14 -22.85 -29.73
N PHE A 358 -14.87 -23.87 -30.54
CA PHE A 358 -15.33 -23.92 -31.92
C PHE A 358 -16.64 -24.72 -32.01
N THR A 359 -17.58 -24.21 -32.74
CA THR A 359 -18.69 -25.02 -33.27
C THR A 359 -18.62 -25.02 -34.79
N TYR A 360 -18.69 -26.20 -35.39
CA TYR A 360 -18.83 -26.33 -36.82
C TYR A 360 -20.29 -26.56 -37.14
N GLU A 361 -20.89 -25.65 -37.88
CA GLU A 361 -22.26 -25.81 -38.38
C GLU A 361 -22.21 -26.32 -39.85
N PRO A 362 -22.40 -27.62 -40.04
CA PRO A 362 -22.27 -28.23 -41.36
C PRO A 362 -23.32 -27.75 -42.38
N ASP A 363 -24.48 -27.30 -41.90
CA ASP A 363 -25.57 -26.87 -42.77
C ASP A 363 -25.32 -25.52 -43.49
N ILE A 364 -24.36 -24.75 -43.01
CA ILE A 364 -24.01 -23.47 -43.62
C ILE A 364 -22.55 -23.43 -44.10
N GLY A 365 -21.84 -24.57 -44.00
CA GLY A 365 -20.44 -24.68 -44.44
C GLY A 365 -19.46 -23.71 -43.75
N ARG A 366 -19.77 -23.26 -42.55
CA ARG A 366 -18.97 -22.31 -41.79
C ARG A 366 -18.51 -22.92 -40.48
N THR A 367 -17.27 -22.68 -40.15
CA THR A 367 -16.81 -22.84 -38.76
C THR A 367 -17.37 -21.66 -37.97
N VAL A 368 -18.39 -21.91 -37.17
CA VAL A 368 -18.87 -20.92 -36.20
C VAL A 368 -17.92 -20.99 -35.01
N ILE A 369 -17.06 -20.04 -34.94
CA ILE A 369 -16.36 -19.77 -33.69
C ILE A 369 -17.38 -19.05 -32.83
N PRO A 370 -17.79 -19.59 -31.65
CA PRO A 370 -18.53 -18.81 -30.71
C PRO A 370 -17.58 -17.67 -30.30
N SER A 371 -17.71 -16.62 -31.06
CA SER A 371 -16.81 -15.51 -30.92
C SER A 371 -17.26 -14.69 -29.77
N LEU A 372 -16.31 -14.11 -29.14
CA LEU A 372 -16.45 -12.92 -28.36
C LEU A 372 -17.21 -11.80 -29.10
N TYR A 373 -17.54 -12.00 -30.41
CA TYR A 373 -18.43 -11.18 -31.21
C TYR A 373 -18.97 -11.95 -32.40
N GLN A 374 -20.31 -12.08 -32.50
CA GLN A 374 -20.98 -12.40 -33.75
C GLN A 374 -20.93 -11.17 -34.64
N GLN A 375 -19.99 -11.15 -35.57
CA GLN A 375 -20.20 -10.50 -36.85
C GLN A 375 -19.80 -11.46 -37.95
N TYR A 376 -20.62 -11.54 -38.96
CA TYR A 376 -20.61 -12.46 -40.12
C TYR A 376 -19.43 -12.22 -41.07
N GLU A 377 -18.21 -12.02 -40.52
CA GLU A 377 -17.00 -11.89 -41.34
C GLU A 377 -15.92 -12.86 -40.88
N PRO A 378 -15.05 -13.33 -41.78
CA PRO A 378 -14.06 -14.38 -41.50
C PRO A 378 -12.99 -13.97 -40.46
N ASP A 379 -13.01 -12.74 -39.98
CA ASP A 379 -12.11 -12.23 -38.99
C ASP A 379 -12.77 -12.21 -37.61
N TRP A 380 -12.54 -13.24 -36.84
CA TRP A 380 -12.98 -13.27 -35.46
C TRP A 380 -12.15 -12.32 -34.59
N LYS A 381 -12.84 -11.55 -33.76
CA LYS A 381 -12.23 -10.62 -32.78
C LYS A 381 -12.60 -11.09 -31.40
N PHE A 382 -11.63 -11.32 -30.54
CA PHE A 382 -11.91 -11.48 -29.13
C PHE A 382 -11.45 -10.26 -28.34
N ARG A 383 -12.21 -9.89 -27.33
CA ARG A 383 -11.86 -8.82 -26.41
C ARG A 383 -11.60 -9.44 -25.05
N VAL A 384 -10.38 -9.39 -24.58
CA VAL A 384 -10.10 -9.47 -23.16
C VAL A 384 -10.28 -8.05 -22.64
N LYS A 385 -11.34 -7.81 -21.90
CA LYS A 385 -11.51 -6.55 -21.20
C LYS A 385 -10.85 -6.72 -19.86
N GLY A 386 -9.72 -6.03 -19.65
CA GLY A 386 -9.37 -5.66 -18.30
C GLY A 386 -10.56 -4.87 -17.76
N LYS A 387 -11.20 -5.34 -16.71
CA LYS A 387 -12.26 -4.60 -16.05
C LYS A 387 -11.60 -3.47 -15.28
N VAL A 388 -11.36 -2.40 -15.98
CA VAL A 388 -11.30 -1.11 -15.32
C VAL A 388 -12.68 -0.93 -14.73
N GLN A 389 -12.82 -1.08 -13.41
CA GLN A 389 -14.11 -0.85 -12.75
C GLN A 389 -14.55 0.56 -13.10
N ALA A 390 -15.70 0.68 -13.73
CA ALA A 390 -16.22 1.88 -14.37
C ALA A 390 -16.27 3.14 -13.47
N ASN A 391 -16.00 3.05 -12.20
CA ASN A 391 -16.00 4.17 -11.26
C ASN A 391 -14.77 4.25 -10.35
N ARG A 392 -13.78 3.36 -10.50
CA ARG A 392 -12.65 3.31 -9.57
C ARG A 392 -11.27 3.26 -10.22
N TYR A 393 -11.17 2.71 -11.43
CA TYR A 393 -9.88 2.47 -12.10
C TYR A 393 -10.01 2.72 -13.59
N THR A 394 -10.20 3.98 -13.96
CA THR A 394 -10.12 4.38 -15.36
C THR A 394 -8.66 4.64 -15.68
N ILE A 395 -8.14 4.04 -16.75
CA ILE A 395 -6.85 4.45 -17.28
C ILE A 395 -6.95 5.92 -17.65
N GLN A 396 -6.13 6.76 -17.00
CA GLN A 396 -6.11 8.19 -17.25
C GLN A 396 -5.13 8.46 -18.37
N LEU A 397 -5.62 8.80 -19.54
CA LEU A 397 -4.80 9.20 -20.69
C LEU A 397 -4.68 10.71 -20.69
N ARG A 398 -3.45 11.22 -20.78
CA ARG A 398 -3.14 12.64 -20.90
C ARG A 398 -3.04 13.03 -22.37
N GLU A 399 -3.54 14.19 -22.70
CA GLU A 399 -3.34 14.78 -24.01
C GLU A 399 -1.84 14.97 -24.30
N ASN A 400 -1.42 14.71 -25.55
CA ASN A 400 -0.03 14.82 -26.01
C ASN A 400 0.99 13.92 -25.26
N SER A 401 0.57 12.78 -24.72
CA SER A 401 1.44 11.80 -24.07
C SER A 401 1.53 10.52 -24.88
N ILE A 402 2.67 9.84 -24.79
CA ILE A 402 2.88 8.52 -25.41
C ILE A 402 2.73 7.46 -24.33
N TYR A 403 1.94 6.43 -24.60
CA TYR A 403 1.70 5.30 -23.70
C TYR A 403 2.28 4.03 -24.27
N GLY A 404 3.18 3.39 -23.51
CA GLY A 404 3.67 2.07 -23.82
C GLY A 404 2.71 0.99 -23.31
N ILE A 405 2.36 0.04 -24.16
CA ILE A 405 1.57 -1.14 -23.79
C ILE A 405 2.43 -2.35 -24.00
N SER A 406 2.76 -3.09 -22.97
CA SER A 406 3.52 -4.33 -23.10
C SER A 406 2.82 -5.50 -22.43
N PHE A 407 2.93 -6.67 -23.06
CA PHE A 407 2.38 -7.92 -22.54
C PHE A 407 3.13 -9.12 -23.13
N TYR A 408 2.98 -10.27 -22.47
CA TYR A 408 3.48 -11.54 -23.00
C TYR A 408 2.30 -12.39 -23.45
N SER A 409 2.46 -13.04 -24.60
CA SER A 409 1.42 -13.92 -25.13
C SER A 409 2.01 -15.10 -25.89
N ARG A 410 1.28 -16.20 -25.90
CA ARG A 410 1.47 -17.36 -26.76
C ARG A 410 0.13 -18.02 -27.07
N CYS A 411 0.08 -18.79 -28.15
CA CYS A 411 -1.03 -19.68 -28.48
C CYS A 411 -0.66 -21.11 -28.06
N GLU A 412 -1.53 -21.83 -27.37
CA GLU A 412 -1.24 -23.21 -26.95
C GLU A 412 -1.25 -24.19 -28.14
N VAL A 413 -2.08 -23.96 -29.13
CA VAL A 413 -2.22 -24.81 -30.32
C VAL A 413 -2.33 -23.94 -31.56
N GLY A 414 -1.39 -24.12 -32.50
CA GLY A 414 -1.38 -23.41 -33.77
C GLY A 414 -0.98 -21.94 -33.64
N THR A 415 -1.72 -21.07 -34.28
CA THR A 415 -1.55 -19.61 -34.24
C THR A 415 -2.88 -18.93 -33.94
N ALA A 416 -2.81 -17.82 -33.22
CA ALA A 416 -3.96 -16.94 -32.99
C ALA A 416 -3.64 -15.51 -33.43
N ARG A 417 -4.66 -14.74 -33.77
CA ARG A 417 -4.54 -13.34 -34.15
C ARG A 417 -5.51 -12.52 -33.32
N PHE A 418 -5.08 -11.35 -32.88
CA PHE A 418 -5.93 -10.43 -32.15
C PHE A 418 -5.45 -8.99 -32.29
N GLN A 419 -6.27 -8.06 -31.87
CA GLN A 419 -5.95 -6.64 -31.76
C GLN A 419 -6.27 -6.16 -30.36
N LEU A 420 -5.48 -5.23 -29.85
CA LEU A 420 -5.80 -4.48 -28.64
C LEU A 420 -6.62 -3.25 -29.00
N GLN A 421 -7.56 -2.90 -28.12
CA GLN A 421 -8.40 -1.72 -28.29
C GLN A 421 -8.47 -0.94 -26.99
N LEU A 422 -8.42 0.39 -27.12
CA LEU A 422 -8.77 1.34 -26.05
C LEU A 422 -10.10 2.00 -26.41
N GLY A 423 -10.94 2.19 -25.43
CA GLY A 423 -12.23 2.84 -25.63
C GLY A 423 -12.67 3.59 -24.39
N HIS A 424 -13.65 4.46 -24.51
CA HIS A 424 -14.17 5.22 -23.39
C HIS A 424 -14.89 4.33 -22.36
N ALA A 425 -14.63 4.60 -21.07
CA ALA A 425 -15.40 3.99 -19.99
C ALA A 425 -16.83 4.60 -19.93
N PRO A 426 -17.85 3.85 -19.45
CA PRO A 426 -17.74 2.48 -18.94
C PRO A 426 -17.89 1.39 -20.01
N ASN A 427 -18.38 1.73 -21.22
CA ASN A 427 -18.87 0.77 -22.19
C ASN A 427 -17.90 0.47 -23.33
N ASN A 428 -16.71 1.06 -23.32
CA ASN A 428 -15.73 0.95 -24.39
C ASN A 428 -16.24 1.50 -25.75
N ASP A 429 -17.09 2.52 -25.71
CA ASP A 429 -17.70 3.16 -26.86
C ASP A 429 -17.67 4.70 -26.70
N PRO A 430 -17.09 5.46 -27.64
CA PRO A 430 -16.42 4.96 -28.83
C PRO A 430 -15.06 4.33 -28.56
N ILE A 431 -14.63 3.40 -29.43
CA ILE A 431 -13.24 2.93 -29.47
C ILE A 431 -12.38 4.10 -29.99
N ILE A 432 -11.34 4.45 -29.21
CA ILE A 432 -10.46 5.55 -29.53
C ILE A 432 -9.17 5.12 -30.21
N TRP A 433 -8.78 3.86 -30.05
CA TRP A 433 -7.60 3.29 -30.68
C TRP A 433 -7.73 1.78 -30.85
N THR A 434 -7.13 1.27 -31.93
CA THR A 434 -7.01 -0.16 -32.20
C THR A 434 -5.61 -0.41 -32.70
N SER A 435 -4.93 -1.41 -32.13
CA SER A 435 -3.60 -1.82 -32.58
C SER A 435 -3.61 -2.43 -33.98
N GLU A 436 -2.44 -2.57 -34.59
CA GLU A 436 -2.24 -3.52 -35.69
C GLU A 436 -2.57 -4.95 -35.23
N GLU A 437 -2.84 -5.84 -36.21
CA GLU A 437 -3.10 -7.24 -35.92
C GLU A 437 -1.85 -7.93 -35.36
N ILE A 438 -1.97 -8.56 -34.22
CA ILE A 438 -0.91 -9.28 -33.53
C ILE A 438 -1.11 -10.77 -33.77
N THR A 439 -0.12 -11.41 -34.36
CA THR A 439 -0.10 -12.86 -34.56
C THR A 439 0.77 -13.52 -33.48
N VAL A 440 0.23 -14.51 -32.78
CA VAL A 440 0.92 -15.29 -31.74
C VAL A 440 0.99 -16.76 -32.11
N ASP A 441 2.11 -17.38 -31.80
CA ASP A 441 2.36 -18.82 -31.96
C ASP A 441 2.59 -19.49 -30.59
N SER A 442 3.08 -20.71 -30.58
CA SER A 442 3.32 -21.45 -29.33
C SER A 442 4.50 -20.90 -28.49
N THR A 443 5.26 -19.96 -29.03
CA THR A 443 6.38 -19.36 -28.30
C THR A 443 5.91 -18.20 -27.45
N LEU A 444 6.23 -18.20 -26.17
CA LEU A 444 5.94 -17.05 -25.29
C LEU A 444 6.83 -15.87 -25.69
N LYS A 445 6.23 -14.82 -26.20
CA LYS A 445 6.90 -13.59 -26.67
C LYS A 445 6.36 -12.37 -25.96
N ARG A 446 7.22 -11.38 -25.78
CA ARG A 446 6.83 -10.03 -25.37
C ARG A 446 6.43 -9.21 -26.60
N TYR A 447 5.31 -8.52 -26.47
CA TYR A 447 4.80 -7.57 -27.45
C TYR A 447 4.82 -6.19 -26.83
N GLU A 448 5.21 -5.22 -27.63
CA GLU A 448 5.27 -3.80 -27.22
C GLU A 448 4.53 -2.98 -28.27
N LEU A 449 3.65 -2.12 -27.81
CA LEU A 449 2.83 -1.24 -28.63
C LEU A 449 2.91 0.16 -28.05
N GLU A 450 2.70 1.15 -28.90
CA GLU A 450 2.61 2.54 -28.51
C GLU A 450 1.25 3.12 -28.88
N TYR A 451 0.69 3.94 -27.99
CA TYR A 451 -0.46 4.77 -28.23
C TYR A 451 -0.10 6.23 -27.95
N GLN A 452 -0.38 7.12 -28.91
CA GLN A 452 -0.14 8.55 -28.81
C GLN A 452 -1.45 9.34 -28.88
#